data_60d4faa6ff8da8245cd139a3e8d3f57b
#
_entry.id   60d4faa6ff8da8245cd139a3e8d3f57b
#
_cell.length_a   1.000
_cell.length_b   1.000
_cell.length_c   1.000
_cell.angle_alpha   90.00
_cell.angle_beta   90.00
_cell.angle_gamma   90.00
#
_symmetry.space_group_name_H-M   'P 1'
#
loop_
_entity.id
_entity.type
_entity.pdbx_description
1 polymer ?
#
loop_
_entity_poly.entity_id
_entity_poly.type
_entity_poly.pdbx_seq_one_letter_code
_entity_poly.pdbx_strand_id
1 'polypeptide(L)'
;MKKKLVGALLVATMTVTTLAGCGGTKDNTPAAGSNAGEKTESSTEAASDEGTADGDETLTVWCWDPTFNVYAMQQAEAIYQKDHPNFKLDIQEKVYTDIEQSLITAAEAGNYDTLPDIFLMQDYSFHKDATNYPEIFTDLTDSGIDFTQFSGGKLADSTVDGKNYGVPFDNGATIMAIRSDMVEKAGLTVEDFKDTTWSEFMDLAQKVVDANGVPMLTSSGGSEIVIEMLQSAGASPMVDGKVNLVDNAALKAAINVYKELIEKGIMVDYTDWDQYIASMNDGKAAGVIQGCWIMSSIQAAEDQSGKWAIVNMPKLDDISGATNYANCGGASWAVSSNCKNTELAFDFLNTTFGGSVALYDDLLPNAGAIASYLPAADSDVYNETSEFYGGQAVYKDIVEFAGKVPGIDYGAYYSDIRSALTDAITNVVQNGADIDEEIQNAQDTVEFNISE
;
A
#
# COMPACT_ATOMS: atom_id res chain seq x y z
N MET A 1 57.41 17.57 10.31
CA MET A 1 57.80 16.35 11.07
C MET A 1 56.78 15.26 10.74
N LYS A 2 57.27 14.21 10.14
CA LYS A 2 56.46 13.04 9.66
C LYS A 2 56.06 12.17 10.85
N LYS A 3 54.82 11.73 10.95
CA LYS A 3 54.44 10.49 11.62
C LYS A 3 53.39 9.74 10.79
N LYS A 4 53.81 8.63 10.23
CA LYS A 4 53.02 7.56 9.63
C LYS A 4 52.36 6.77 10.77
N LEU A 5 51.10 6.41 10.64
CA LEU A 5 50.50 5.33 11.41
C LEU A 5 49.92 4.27 10.43
N VAL A 6 50.31 3.09 10.70
CA VAL A 6 50.08 1.84 9.94
C VAL A 6 48.72 1.27 10.39
N GLY A 7 47.83 0.96 9.45
CA GLY A 7 46.62 0.21 9.73
C GLY A 7 46.87 -1.28 9.75
N ALA A 8 46.36 -1.96 10.76
CA ALA A 8 46.40 -3.42 10.86
C ALA A 8 45.07 -4.01 10.39
N LEU A 9 45.16 -4.85 9.36
CA LEU A 9 44.10 -5.72 8.85
C LEU A 9 43.93 -6.91 9.81
N LEU A 10 42.73 -7.11 10.35
CA LEU A 10 42.37 -8.35 11.06
C LEU A 10 41.49 -9.20 10.14
N VAL A 11 42.10 -10.30 9.63
CA VAL A 11 41.41 -11.39 8.93
C VAL A 11 40.96 -12.40 10.00
N ALA A 12 39.66 -12.61 10.15
CA ALA A 12 39.11 -13.69 10.97
C ALA A 12 38.76 -14.87 10.09
N THR A 13 39.56 -15.95 10.19
CA THR A 13 39.31 -17.25 9.61
C THR A 13 38.33 -18.05 10.46
N MET A 14 37.20 -18.43 9.91
CA MET A 14 36.29 -19.41 10.53
C MET A 14 36.67 -20.82 10.09
N THR A 15 37.04 -21.63 11.07
CA THR A 15 37.32 -23.07 10.96
C THR A 15 36.03 -23.86 11.09
N VAL A 16 35.76 -24.69 10.07
CA VAL A 16 34.68 -25.70 10.09
C VAL A 16 35.19 -26.94 10.82
N THR A 17 34.51 -27.36 11.85
CA THR A 17 34.70 -28.66 12.52
C THR A 17 33.55 -29.59 12.19
N THR A 18 33.85 -30.61 11.39
CA THR A 18 33.04 -31.81 11.19
C THR A 18 33.26 -32.79 12.32
N LEU A 19 32.19 -33.24 12.98
CA LEU A 19 32.22 -34.41 13.86
C LEU A 19 31.32 -35.50 13.28
N ALA A 20 31.98 -36.58 12.86
CA ALA A 20 31.37 -37.86 12.56
C ALA A 20 31.25 -38.67 13.86
N GLY A 21 30.15 -39.35 14.05
CA GLY A 21 29.93 -40.31 15.13
C GLY A 21 29.02 -41.42 14.67
N CYS A 22 29.64 -42.62 14.54
CA CYS A 22 29.08 -43.93 14.14
C CYS A 22 28.45 -44.68 15.33
N GLY A 23 27.53 -45.59 14.97
CA GLY A 23 27.16 -46.80 15.71
C GLY A 23 25.66 -46.87 16.12
N GLY A 24 24.89 -47.88 15.84
CA GLY A 24 25.05 -49.23 15.33
C GLY A 24 23.77 -50.03 15.61
N THR A 25 23.33 -50.76 14.59
CA THR A 25 22.66 -52.07 14.55
C THR A 25 21.49 -52.45 15.49
N LYS A 26 20.37 -52.90 14.96
CA LYS A 26 19.96 -54.28 14.63
C LYS A 26 18.51 -54.39 14.13
N ASP A 27 18.36 -54.93 12.96
CA ASP A 27 17.57 -56.07 12.48
C ASP A 27 16.16 -56.35 13.07
N ASN A 28 15.19 -56.39 12.10
CA ASN A 28 14.49 -57.63 11.75
C ASN A 28 13.50 -57.43 10.58
N THR A 29 13.81 -58.08 9.48
CA THR A 29 12.85 -58.49 8.46
C THR A 29 12.43 -59.96 8.78
N PRO A 30 11.29 -60.51 8.35
CA PRO A 30 11.12 -61.02 7.01
C PRO A 30 9.69 -60.94 6.37
N ALA A 31 9.69 -60.83 5.12
CA ALA A 31 9.40 -61.78 4.02
C ALA A 31 7.95 -61.83 3.52
N ALA A 32 7.81 -61.43 2.29
CA ALA A 32 7.40 -62.13 1.07
C ALA A 32 6.01 -62.78 0.97
N GLY A 33 5.35 -62.47 -0.15
CA GLY A 33 4.22 -63.19 -0.67
C GLY A 33 3.76 -62.63 -2.01
N SER A 34 4.32 -63.13 -3.09
CA SER A 34 3.93 -62.96 -4.49
C SER A 34 2.57 -63.63 -4.79
N ASN A 35 1.74 -63.08 -5.65
CA ASN A 35 1.25 -63.86 -6.81
C ASN A 35 0.61 -62.96 -7.90
N ALA A 36 0.87 -63.40 -9.11
CA ALA A 36 0.44 -62.86 -10.38
C ALA A 36 -0.86 -63.54 -10.90
N GLY A 37 -1.45 -62.88 -11.90
CA GLY A 37 -2.44 -63.46 -12.85
C GLY A 37 -3.76 -62.67 -12.79
N GLU A 38 -4.45 -62.27 -13.80
CA GLU A 38 -4.43 -62.63 -15.24
C GLU A 38 -5.35 -61.62 -15.96
N LYS A 39 -5.10 -61.33 -17.20
CA LYS A 39 -5.89 -60.50 -18.12
C LYS A 39 -7.31 -61.04 -18.34
N THR A 40 -8.26 -60.13 -18.47
CA THR A 40 -9.37 -60.33 -19.39
C THR A 40 -9.77 -58.97 -20.00
N GLU A 41 -9.62 -58.86 -21.32
CA GLU A 41 -10.15 -57.79 -22.16
C GLU A 41 -11.68 -58.00 -22.31
N SER A 42 -12.43 -56.92 -22.18
CA SER A 42 -13.75 -56.82 -22.82
C SER A 42 -13.99 -55.39 -23.21
N SER A 43 -13.99 -55.18 -24.50
CA SER A 43 -14.41 -53.97 -25.20
C SER A 43 -15.92 -53.76 -25.04
N THR A 44 -16.36 -52.53 -24.73
CA THR A 44 -17.61 -51.98 -25.21
C THR A 44 -17.51 -50.46 -25.38
N GLU A 45 -18.05 -49.99 -26.49
CA GLU A 45 -17.96 -48.69 -27.11
C GLU A 45 -18.46 -47.50 -26.26
N ALA A 46 -17.76 -46.43 -26.45
CA ALA A 46 -18.11 -45.01 -26.58
C ALA A 46 -19.49 -44.54 -26.11
N ALA A 47 -19.46 -43.70 -25.07
CA ALA A 47 -20.24 -42.47 -25.02
C ALA A 47 -19.23 -41.35 -24.73
N SER A 48 -19.04 -40.48 -25.70
CA SER A 48 -18.29 -39.23 -25.56
C SER A 48 -19.12 -38.33 -24.67
N ASP A 49 -18.75 -38.30 -23.38
CA ASP A 49 -19.04 -37.19 -22.52
C ASP A 49 -17.79 -36.32 -22.57
N GLU A 50 -17.86 -35.19 -23.28
CA GLU A 50 -16.90 -34.12 -23.18
C GLU A 50 -17.07 -33.50 -21.80
N GLY A 51 -16.60 -34.20 -20.78
CA GLY A 51 -16.29 -33.59 -19.49
C GLY A 51 -15.09 -32.69 -19.71
N THR A 52 -15.31 -31.40 -19.61
CA THR A 52 -14.25 -30.42 -19.44
C THR A 52 -13.26 -30.96 -18.41
N ALA A 53 -12.01 -31.08 -18.81
CA ALA A 53 -10.92 -31.42 -17.92
C ALA A 53 -10.97 -30.41 -16.76
N ASP A 54 -11.08 -30.96 -15.54
CA ASP A 54 -10.93 -30.22 -14.29
C ASP A 54 -9.50 -29.63 -14.30
N GLY A 55 -9.37 -28.41 -14.89
CA GLY A 55 -8.13 -27.67 -14.92
C GLY A 55 -7.82 -27.21 -13.51
N ASP A 56 -6.55 -27.04 -13.21
CA ASP A 56 -6.11 -26.47 -11.94
C ASP A 56 -6.79 -25.10 -11.75
N GLU A 57 -7.75 -24.99 -10.82
CA GLU A 57 -8.49 -23.77 -10.51
C GLU A 57 -7.76 -22.95 -9.41
N THR A 58 -6.45 -23.09 -9.31
CA THR A 58 -5.63 -22.37 -8.36
C THR A 58 -4.93 -21.20 -9.04
N LEU A 59 -5.03 -19.98 -8.46
CA LEU A 59 -4.26 -18.81 -8.84
C LEU A 59 -3.32 -18.40 -7.70
N THR A 60 -2.09 -18.01 -8.05
CA THR A 60 -1.12 -17.44 -7.11
C THR A 60 -1.26 -15.94 -7.05
N VAL A 61 -1.21 -15.36 -5.84
CA VAL A 61 -1.39 -13.92 -5.63
C VAL A 61 -0.27 -13.36 -4.76
N TRP A 62 0.30 -12.22 -5.16
CA TRP A 62 1.23 -11.43 -4.32
C TRP A 62 0.56 -10.16 -3.83
N CYS A 63 0.58 -9.94 -2.52
CA CYS A 63 0.13 -8.73 -1.83
C CYS A 63 0.85 -8.62 -0.47
N TRP A 64 0.60 -7.56 0.34
CA TRP A 64 1.53 -7.23 1.43
C TRP A 64 0.90 -7.02 2.82
N ASP A 65 -0.35 -6.59 2.94
CA ASP A 65 -0.94 -6.23 4.23
C ASP A 65 -1.97 -7.26 4.69
N PRO A 66 -1.69 -8.00 5.81
CA PRO A 66 -2.59 -9.04 6.33
C PRO A 66 -3.99 -8.55 6.66
N THR A 67 -4.11 -7.32 7.17
CA THR A 67 -5.38 -6.76 7.65
C THR A 67 -6.15 -6.00 6.57
N PHE A 68 -5.53 -5.76 5.43
CA PHE A 68 -6.09 -4.98 4.33
C PHE A 68 -6.23 -5.81 3.05
N ASN A 69 -5.19 -5.89 2.23
CA ASN A 69 -5.31 -6.48 0.89
C ASN A 69 -5.23 -8.02 0.88
N VAL A 70 -4.54 -8.65 1.83
CA VAL A 70 -4.60 -10.12 2.03
C VAL A 70 -6.00 -10.50 2.48
N TYR A 71 -6.57 -9.79 3.46
CA TYR A 71 -7.96 -9.98 3.89
C TYR A 71 -8.93 -9.80 2.71
N ALA A 72 -8.76 -8.76 1.90
CA ALA A 72 -9.61 -8.50 0.73
C ALA A 72 -9.59 -9.66 -0.26
N MET A 73 -8.42 -10.23 -0.55
CA MET A 73 -8.28 -11.41 -1.41
C MET A 73 -8.95 -12.65 -0.82
N GLN A 74 -8.85 -12.87 0.49
CA GLN A 74 -9.53 -13.99 1.16
C GLN A 74 -11.04 -13.86 1.07
N GLN A 75 -11.60 -12.65 1.22
CA GLN A 75 -13.04 -12.44 1.07
C GLN A 75 -13.48 -12.58 -0.40
N ALA A 76 -12.68 -12.12 -1.34
CA ALA A 76 -12.91 -12.30 -2.77
C ALA A 76 -12.93 -13.80 -3.13
N GLU A 77 -11.98 -14.60 -2.63
CA GLU A 77 -11.98 -16.06 -2.78
C GLU A 77 -13.27 -16.68 -2.25
N ALA A 78 -13.67 -16.32 -1.02
CA ALA A 78 -14.87 -16.86 -0.40
C ALA A 78 -16.17 -16.49 -1.15
N ILE A 79 -16.21 -15.33 -1.82
CA ILE A 79 -17.33 -14.93 -2.67
C ILE A 79 -17.33 -15.76 -3.94
N TYR A 80 -16.19 -15.88 -4.62
CA TYR A 80 -16.07 -16.59 -5.88
C TYR A 80 -16.35 -18.10 -5.72
N GLN A 81 -15.90 -18.70 -4.60
CA GLN A 81 -16.15 -20.13 -4.28
C GLN A 81 -17.63 -20.50 -4.14
N LYS A 82 -18.56 -19.54 -4.00
CA LYS A 82 -20.00 -19.85 -3.95
C LYS A 82 -20.48 -20.49 -5.23
N ASP A 83 -19.94 -20.07 -6.36
CA ASP A 83 -20.26 -20.59 -7.70
C ASP A 83 -19.15 -21.50 -8.26
N HIS A 84 -17.92 -21.39 -7.73
CA HIS A 84 -16.72 -22.14 -8.13
C HIS A 84 -16.09 -22.87 -6.93
N PRO A 85 -16.71 -23.95 -6.41
CA PRO A 85 -16.34 -24.55 -5.11
C PRO A 85 -14.94 -25.19 -5.07
N ASN A 86 -14.33 -25.44 -6.22
CA ASN A 86 -12.97 -25.99 -6.33
C ASN A 86 -11.89 -24.92 -6.48
N PHE A 87 -12.28 -23.67 -6.71
CA PHE A 87 -11.35 -22.54 -6.86
C PHE A 87 -10.55 -22.31 -5.58
N LYS A 88 -9.26 -21.93 -5.74
CA LYS A 88 -8.35 -21.61 -4.64
C LYS A 88 -7.40 -20.49 -5.02
N LEU A 89 -7.04 -19.71 -4.02
CA LEU A 89 -5.93 -18.78 -4.09
C LEU A 89 -4.74 -19.28 -3.26
N ASP A 90 -3.53 -19.23 -3.82
CA ASP A 90 -2.27 -19.31 -3.09
C ASP A 90 -1.79 -17.87 -2.83
N ILE A 91 -2.25 -17.29 -1.72
CA ILE A 91 -1.93 -15.90 -1.36
C ILE A 91 -0.57 -15.88 -0.66
N GLN A 92 0.39 -15.24 -1.29
CA GLN A 92 1.76 -15.08 -0.81
C GLN A 92 1.96 -13.63 -0.32
N GLU A 93 1.98 -13.47 0.99
CA GLU A 93 2.32 -12.19 1.62
C GLU A 93 3.79 -11.87 1.40
N LYS A 94 4.07 -10.67 0.89
CA LYS A 94 5.43 -10.16 0.62
C LYS A 94 5.49 -8.68 0.98
N VAL A 95 6.66 -8.19 1.31
CA VAL A 95 6.88 -6.73 1.42
C VAL A 95 6.71 -6.09 0.04
N TYR A 96 6.04 -4.93 -0.04
CA TYR A 96 5.75 -4.29 -1.32
C TYR A 96 7.01 -4.04 -2.17
N THR A 97 8.09 -3.55 -1.55
CA THR A 97 9.35 -3.31 -2.25
C THR A 97 9.97 -4.58 -2.83
N ASP A 98 9.74 -5.74 -2.20
CA ASP A 98 10.21 -7.04 -2.73
C ASP A 98 9.36 -7.48 -3.93
N ILE A 99 8.06 -7.15 -3.95
CA ILE A 99 7.18 -7.38 -5.11
C ILE A 99 7.70 -6.57 -6.28
N GLU A 100 7.81 -5.24 -6.13
CA GLU A 100 8.27 -4.32 -7.18
C GLU A 100 9.65 -4.74 -7.72
N GLN A 101 10.62 -5.00 -6.84
CA GLN A 101 11.96 -5.44 -7.24
C GLN A 101 11.95 -6.79 -7.97
N SER A 102 11.06 -7.71 -7.60
CA SER A 102 10.91 -9.01 -8.27
C SER A 102 10.33 -8.85 -9.67
N LEU A 103 9.36 -7.96 -9.85
CA LEU A 103 8.77 -7.64 -11.15
C LEU A 103 9.82 -7.05 -12.10
N ILE A 104 10.55 -6.01 -11.65
CA ILE A 104 11.61 -5.37 -12.44
C ILE A 104 12.72 -6.36 -12.79
N THR A 105 13.18 -7.18 -11.81
CA THR A 105 14.21 -8.18 -12.04
C THR A 105 13.78 -9.23 -13.08
N ALA A 106 12.50 -9.65 -13.06
CA ALA A 106 11.95 -10.57 -14.05
C ALA A 106 11.97 -9.97 -15.46
N ALA A 107 11.60 -8.69 -15.58
CA ALA A 107 11.61 -7.95 -16.84
C ALA A 107 13.03 -7.81 -17.40
N GLU A 108 13.98 -7.34 -16.59
CA GLU A 108 15.38 -7.17 -16.99
C GLU A 108 16.05 -8.50 -17.40
N ALA A 109 15.68 -9.61 -16.73
CA ALA A 109 16.17 -10.94 -17.05
C ALA A 109 15.45 -11.59 -18.25
N GLY A 110 14.29 -11.06 -18.66
CA GLY A 110 13.38 -11.68 -19.64
C GLY A 110 12.88 -13.06 -19.19
N ASN A 111 12.73 -13.25 -17.87
CA ASN A 111 12.28 -14.49 -17.25
C ASN A 111 11.12 -14.24 -16.29
N TYR A 112 9.93 -14.58 -16.71
CA TYR A 112 8.66 -14.35 -15.99
C TYR A 112 8.18 -15.56 -15.21
N ASP A 113 8.84 -16.70 -15.27
CA ASP A 113 8.40 -17.97 -14.68
C ASP A 113 8.25 -17.93 -13.14
N THR A 114 8.86 -16.95 -12.50
CA THR A 114 8.81 -16.75 -11.05
C THR A 114 7.67 -15.80 -10.60
N LEU A 115 6.99 -15.16 -11.55
CA LEU A 115 5.90 -14.23 -11.24
C LEU A 115 4.63 -14.99 -10.86
N PRO A 116 3.78 -14.41 -10.00
CA PRO A 116 2.47 -14.96 -9.65
C PRO A 116 1.49 -14.82 -10.82
N ASP A 117 0.27 -15.34 -10.68
CA ASP A 117 -0.80 -15.10 -11.64
C ASP A 117 -1.39 -13.68 -11.49
N ILE A 118 -1.59 -13.24 -10.25
CA ILE A 118 -2.11 -11.91 -9.89
C ILE A 118 -1.16 -11.24 -8.91
N PHE A 119 -0.99 -9.95 -9.04
CA PHE A 119 -0.25 -9.16 -8.06
C PHE A 119 -0.89 -7.79 -7.84
N LEU A 120 -0.72 -7.26 -6.63
CA LEU A 120 -1.15 -5.93 -6.30
C LEU A 120 -0.03 -4.93 -6.56
N MET A 121 -0.35 -3.78 -7.11
CA MET A 121 0.58 -2.65 -7.27
C MET A 121 -0.01 -1.38 -6.72
N GLN A 122 0.85 -0.58 -6.08
CA GLN A 122 0.48 0.77 -5.67
C GLN A 122 0.36 1.67 -6.89
N ASP A 123 -0.67 2.51 -6.93
CA ASP A 123 -1.00 3.32 -8.09
C ASP A 123 0.13 4.23 -8.56
N TYR A 124 0.89 4.78 -7.63
CA TYR A 124 2.00 5.68 -7.95
C TYR A 124 3.17 5.01 -8.70
N SER A 125 3.33 3.69 -8.58
CA SER A 125 4.33 2.92 -9.35
C SER A 125 3.74 2.31 -10.61
N PHE A 126 2.42 2.06 -10.62
CA PHE A 126 1.75 1.26 -11.65
C PHE A 126 1.98 1.83 -13.05
N HIS A 127 1.71 3.13 -13.24
CA HIS A 127 1.84 3.77 -14.56
C HIS A 127 3.26 3.72 -15.11
N LYS A 128 4.27 3.96 -14.24
CA LYS A 128 5.69 3.86 -14.61
C LYS A 128 6.04 2.45 -15.05
N ASP A 129 5.70 1.46 -14.23
CA ASP A 129 6.11 0.08 -14.48
C ASP A 129 5.39 -0.51 -15.68
N ALA A 130 4.10 -0.22 -15.87
CA ALA A 130 3.37 -0.63 -17.06
C ALA A 130 3.85 0.07 -18.34
N THR A 131 4.45 1.27 -18.23
CA THR A 131 5.07 1.96 -19.35
C THR A 131 6.43 1.38 -19.69
N ASN A 132 7.29 1.14 -18.69
CA ASN A 132 8.68 0.73 -18.90
C ASN A 132 8.83 -0.79 -19.10
N TYR A 133 7.94 -1.58 -18.52
CA TYR A 133 7.98 -3.05 -18.51
C TYR A 133 6.61 -3.66 -18.89
N PRO A 134 5.99 -3.24 -20.01
CA PRO A 134 4.65 -3.73 -20.37
C PRO A 134 4.55 -5.25 -20.52
N GLU A 135 5.68 -5.92 -20.76
CA GLU A 135 5.78 -7.39 -20.86
C GLU A 135 5.53 -8.14 -19.54
N ILE A 136 5.52 -7.45 -18.39
CA ILE A 136 5.13 -8.05 -17.10
C ILE A 136 3.61 -8.25 -17.02
N PHE A 137 2.86 -7.38 -17.67
CA PHE A 137 1.42 -7.21 -17.50
C PHE A 137 0.63 -7.89 -18.62
N THR A 138 -0.54 -8.41 -18.28
CA THR A 138 -1.55 -8.82 -19.24
C THR A 138 -2.51 -7.65 -19.51
N ASP A 139 -2.80 -7.39 -20.77
CA ASP A 139 -3.78 -6.38 -21.19
C ASP A 139 -5.20 -6.83 -20.80
N LEU A 140 -5.87 -6.05 -19.94
CA LEU A 140 -7.21 -6.34 -19.43
C LEU A 140 -8.32 -5.65 -20.23
N THR A 141 -8.01 -4.89 -21.28
CA THR A 141 -8.96 -4.06 -22.01
C THR A 141 -10.17 -4.88 -22.52
N ASP A 142 -9.92 -6.08 -22.99
CA ASP A 142 -10.94 -7.01 -23.51
C ASP A 142 -11.28 -8.15 -22.54
N SER A 143 -10.96 -8.01 -21.24
CA SER A 143 -11.17 -9.04 -20.20
C SER A 143 -12.64 -9.31 -19.83
N GLY A 144 -13.55 -8.45 -20.28
CA GLY A 144 -14.95 -8.49 -19.88
C GLY A 144 -15.27 -7.64 -18.65
N ILE A 145 -14.27 -7.06 -17.99
CA ILE A 145 -14.46 -6.11 -16.88
C ILE A 145 -15.01 -4.79 -17.43
N ASP A 146 -16.07 -4.28 -16.83
CA ASP A 146 -16.63 -2.98 -17.19
C ASP A 146 -15.86 -1.84 -16.49
N PHE A 147 -14.79 -1.38 -17.13
CA PHE A 147 -13.96 -0.29 -16.60
C PHE A 147 -14.70 1.06 -16.49
N THR A 148 -15.87 1.23 -17.09
CA THR A 148 -16.68 2.44 -16.90
C THR A 148 -17.29 2.54 -15.50
N GLN A 149 -17.27 1.46 -14.74
CA GLN A 149 -17.74 1.38 -13.36
C GLN A 149 -16.67 1.82 -12.33
N PHE A 150 -15.54 2.34 -12.76
CA PHE A 150 -14.49 2.84 -11.88
C PHE A 150 -14.31 4.35 -12.01
N SER A 151 -13.80 5.00 -10.95
CA SER A 151 -13.49 6.43 -11.05
C SER A 151 -12.39 6.69 -12.08
N GLY A 152 -12.57 7.73 -12.90
CA GLY A 152 -11.63 8.00 -13.99
C GLY A 152 -10.20 8.31 -13.53
N GLY A 153 -10.05 8.92 -12.34
CA GLY A 153 -8.73 9.19 -11.75
C GLY A 153 -7.99 7.90 -11.42
N LYS A 154 -8.66 6.98 -10.71
CA LYS A 154 -8.07 5.67 -10.35
C LYS A 154 -7.75 4.80 -11.58
N LEU A 155 -8.64 4.82 -12.57
CA LEU A 155 -8.41 4.05 -13.78
C LEU A 155 -7.20 4.58 -14.58
N ALA A 156 -6.96 5.89 -14.53
CA ALA A 156 -5.83 6.51 -15.22
C ALA A 156 -4.48 5.98 -14.71
N ASP A 157 -4.37 5.65 -13.41
CA ASP A 157 -3.14 5.14 -12.81
C ASP A 157 -2.69 3.80 -13.41
N SER A 158 -3.63 2.96 -13.85
CA SER A 158 -3.37 1.64 -14.44
C SER A 158 -3.65 1.56 -15.96
N THR A 159 -3.89 2.71 -16.61
CA THR A 159 -4.12 2.80 -18.06
C THR A 159 -2.89 3.40 -18.74
N VAL A 160 -2.30 2.66 -19.67
CA VAL A 160 -1.14 3.10 -20.46
C VAL A 160 -1.44 2.90 -21.95
N ASP A 161 -1.22 3.93 -22.78
CA ASP A 161 -1.46 3.91 -24.23
C ASP A 161 -2.87 3.43 -24.62
N GLY A 162 -3.87 3.73 -23.79
CA GLY A 162 -5.27 3.35 -24.01
C GLY A 162 -5.61 1.91 -23.68
N LYS A 163 -4.71 1.17 -23.04
CA LYS A 163 -4.89 -0.19 -22.53
C LYS A 163 -5.02 -0.20 -21.02
N ASN A 164 -5.91 -1.01 -20.50
CA ASN A 164 -6.07 -1.22 -19.06
C ASN A 164 -5.21 -2.39 -18.61
N TYR A 165 -4.32 -2.17 -17.66
CA TYR A 165 -3.44 -3.20 -17.10
C TYR A 165 -3.77 -3.58 -15.66
N GLY A 166 -4.67 -2.84 -15.00
CA GLY A 166 -5.07 -3.08 -13.62
C GLY A 166 -6.57 -2.92 -13.40
N VAL A 167 -7.08 -3.67 -12.42
CA VAL A 167 -8.41 -3.49 -11.85
C VAL A 167 -8.27 -2.63 -10.62
N PRO A 168 -8.77 -1.38 -10.60
CA PRO A 168 -8.69 -0.51 -9.45
C PRO A 168 -9.31 -1.17 -8.21
N PHE A 169 -8.60 -1.15 -7.09
CA PHE A 169 -9.05 -1.80 -5.86
C PHE A 169 -9.63 -0.77 -4.88
N ASP A 170 -8.79 0.11 -4.34
CA ASP A 170 -9.16 1.03 -3.28
C ASP A 170 -8.79 2.47 -3.58
N ASN A 171 -9.41 3.40 -2.83
CA ASN A 171 -9.01 4.79 -2.75
C ASN A 171 -8.33 5.06 -1.40
N GLY A 172 -7.22 5.78 -1.44
CA GLY A 172 -6.42 6.11 -0.27
C GLY A 172 -6.69 7.51 0.29
N ALA A 173 -7.96 7.94 0.43
CA ALA A 173 -8.25 9.26 0.99
C ALA A 173 -7.52 9.49 2.31
N THR A 174 -6.76 10.59 2.41
CA THR A 174 -6.02 10.91 3.62
C THR A 174 -6.96 11.31 4.74
N ILE A 175 -6.76 10.70 5.91
CA ILE A 175 -7.43 10.99 7.16
C ILE A 175 -6.44 11.44 8.22
N MET A 176 -6.89 12.24 9.17
CA MET A 176 -6.22 12.40 10.44
C MET A 176 -7.03 11.65 11.50
N ALA A 177 -6.52 10.50 11.94
CA ALA A 177 -7.10 9.73 13.03
C ALA A 177 -6.44 10.16 14.34
N ILE A 178 -7.25 10.55 15.34
CA ILE A 178 -6.76 11.07 16.63
C ILE A 178 -7.45 10.42 17.82
N ARG A 179 -6.71 10.27 18.90
CA ARG A 179 -7.19 9.77 20.20
C ARG A 179 -8.04 10.83 20.90
N SER A 180 -9.36 10.69 20.81
CA SER A 180 -10.33 11.60 21.42
C SER A 180 -10.14 11.74 22.93
N ASP A 181 -9.81 10.65 23.62
CA ASP A 181 -9.55 10.67 25.08
C ASP A 181 -8.28 11.46 25.45
N MET A 182 -7.24 11.43 24.59
CA MET A 182 -6.04 12.24 24.80
C MET A 182 -6.25 13.72 24.48
N VAL A 183 -7.08 14.01 23.48
CA VAL A 183 -7.51 15.36 23.12
C VAL A 183 -8.35 15.97 24.26
N GLU A 184 -9.34 15.24 24.79
CA GLU A 184 -10.16 15.67 25.93
C GLU A 184 -9.32 15.93 27.19
N LYS A 185 -8.31 15.10 27.45
CA LYS A 185 -7.39 15.32 28.57
C LYS A 185 -6.60 16.62 28.46
N ALA A 186 -6.36 17.11 27.22
CA ALA A 186 -5.75 18.42 26.96
C ALA A 186 -6.75 19.59 27.08
N GLY A 187 -8.03 19.31 27.38
CA GLY A 187 -9.08 20.32 27.46
C GLY A 187 -9.58 20.80 26.10
N LEU A 188 -9.39 19.98 25.06
CA LEU A 188 -9.78 20.24 23.68
C LEU A 188 -10.89 19.26 23.26
N THR A 189 -11.45 19.49 22.09
CA THR A 189 -12.41 18.62 21.41
C THR A 189 -11.88 18.19 20.06
N VAL A 190 -12.39 17.08 19.52
CA VAL A 190 -12.05 16.62 18.17
C VAL A 190 -12.37 17.68 17.11
N GLU A 191 -13.45 18.42 17.30
CA GLU A 191 -13.88 19.48 16.37
C GLU A 191 -12.89 20.65 16.27
N ASP A 192 -12.07 20.89 17.31
CA ASP A 192 -11.02 21.93 17.27
C ASP A 192 -9.93 21.61 16.22
N PHE A 193 -9.78 20.37 15.82
CA PHE A 193 -8.78 19.92 14.82
C PHE A 193 -9.29 19.94 13.39
N LYS A 194 -10.58 20.16 13.17
CA LYS A 194 -11.19 20.13 11.85
C LYS A 194 -10.91 21.42 11.09
N ASP A 195 -10.64 21.29 9.79
CA ASP A 195 -10.40 22.40 8.85
C ASP A 195 -9.27 23.36 9.27
N THR A 196 -8.33 22.91 10.07
CA THR A 196 -7.19 23.70 10.54
C THR A 196 -6.15 23.97 9.45
N THR A 197 -5.34 25.01 9.64
CA THR A 197 -4.03 25.13 8.99
C THR A 197 -2.97 24.38 9.79
N TRP A 198 -1.78 24.16 9.23
CA TRP A 198 -0.70 23.49 9.96
C TRP A 198 -0.22 24.29 11.17
N SER A 199 -0.21 25.62 11.11
CA SER A 199 0.14 26.46 12.27
C SER A 199 -0.89 26.35 13.38
N GLU A 200 -2.19 26.40 13.07
CA GLU A 200 -3.27 26.21 14.04
C GLU A 200 -3.23 24.80 14.64
N PHE A 201 -3.00 23.78 13.80
CA PHE A 201 -2.83 22.40 14.26
C PHE A 201 -1.66 22.26 15.25
N MET A 202 -0.48 22.83 14.94
CA MET A 202 0.68 22.75 15.82
C MET A 202 0.40 23.36 17.19
N ASP A 203 -0.31 24.47 17.28
CA ASP A 203 -0.70 25.09 18.54
C ASP A 203 -1.64 24.23 19.38
N LEU A 204 -2.54 23.49 18.74
CA LEU A 204 -3.45 22.52 19.39
C LEU A 204 -2.67 21.25 19.79
N ALA A 205 -1.87 20.72 18.87
CA ALA A 205 -1.07 19.52 19.06
C ALA A 205 -0.10 19.65 20.25
N GLN A 206 0.54 20.82 20.42
CA GLN A 206 1.42 21.07 21.57
C GLN A 206 0.69 20.90 22.90
N LYS A 207 -0.57 21.33 23.01
CA LYS A 207 -1.37 21.14 24.23
C LYS A 207 -1.64 19.66 24.51
N VAL A 208 -1.86 18.86 23.45
CA VAL A 208 -2.05 17.40 23.57
C VAL A 208 -0.74 16.73 24.02
N VAL A 209 0.39 17.12 23.44
CA VAL A 209 1.73 16.65 23.85
C VAL A 209 1.99 16.97 25.33
N ASP A 210 1.76 18.21 25.74
CA ASP A 210 2.00 18.68 27.12
C ASP A 210 1.12 17.94 28.15
N ALA A 211 -0.12 17.63 27.77
CA ALA A 211 -1.06 16.95 28.66
C ALA A 211 -0.81 15.46 28.75
N ASN A 212 -0.31 14.81 27.71
CA ASN A 212 -0.21 13.36 27.62
C ASN A 212 1.23 12.84 27.75
N GLY A 213 2.22 13.63 27.40
CA GLY A 213 3.64 13.23 27.42
C GLY A 213 4.02 12.29 26.28
N VAL A 214 3.22 12.26 25.21
CA VAL A 214 3.48 11.51 23.97
C VAL A 214 3.33 12.46 22.78
N PRO A 215 3.98 12.20 21.63
CA PRO A 215 3.76 12.96 20.39
C PRO A 215 2.29 12.98 19.96
N MET A 216 1.89 14.07 19.32
CA MET A 216 0.55 14.15 18.72
C MET A 216 0.42 13.22 17.52
N LEU A 217 1.46 13.15 16.68
CA LEU A 217 1.46 12.33 15.46
C LEU A 217 2.59 11.31 15.47
N THR A 218 2.34 10.21 14.79
CA THR A 218 3.34 9.24 14.35
C THR A 218 3.38 9.20 12.82
N SER A 219 4.53 8.89 12.22
CA SER A 219 4.73 8.81 10.77
C SER A 219 5.62 7.60 10.43
N SER A 220 5.42 7.03 9.24
CA SER A 220 6.27 6.01 8.66
C SER A 220 7.43 6.57 7.82
N GLY A 221 7.50 7.91 7.72
CA GLY A 221 8.55 8.64 7.02
C GLY A 221 8.07 9.97 6.43
N GLY A 222 8.98 10.93 6.34
CA GLY A 222 8.63 12.31 5.99
C GLY A 222 8.19 12.54 4.55
N SER A 223 8.64 11.73 3.61
CA SER A 223 8.28 11.92 2.20
C SER A 223 6.78 11.73 1.96
N GLU A 224 6.14 10.83 2.68
CA GLU A 224 4.72 10.52 2.49
C GLU A 224 3.84 11.71 2.88
N ILE A 225 3.99 12.22 4.10
CA ILE A 225 3.20 13.37 4.57
C ILE A 225 3.50 14.67 3.81
N VAL A 226 4.75 14.86 3.34
CA VAL A 226 5.12 16.01 2.49
C VAL A 226 4.39 15.93 1.16
N ILE A 227 4.28 14.75 0.56
CA ILE A 227 3.54 14.54 -0.70
C ILE A 227 2.04 14.76 -0.50
N GLU A 228 1.46 14.30 0.61
CA GLU A 228 0.06 14.58 0.95
C GLU A 228 -0.19 16.10 1.07
N MET A 229 0.73 16.85 1.68
CA MET A 229 0.65 18.31 1.73
C MET A 229 0.72 18.94 0.33
N LEU A 230 1.60 18.44 -0.55
CA LEU A 230 1.67 18.90 -1.96
C LEU A 230 0.35 18.67 -2.69
N GLN A 231 -0.20 17.48 -2.57
CA GLN A 231 -1.47 17.15 -3.21
C GLN A 231 -2.61 18.00 -2.65
N SER A 232 -2.66 18.19 -1.32
CA SER A 232 -3.66 19.04 -0.69
C SER A 232 -3.62 20.50 -1.17
N ALA A 233 -2.46 20.93 -1.65
CA ALA A 233 -2.25 22.25 -2.24
C ALA A 233 -2.50 22.27 -3.76
N GLY A 234 -2.79 21.13 -4.40
CA GLY A 234 -2.87 21.05 -5.87
C GLY A 234 -1.54 21.32 -6.56
N ALA A 235 -0.41 21.08 -5.86
CA ALA A 235 0.93 21.43 -6.32
C ALA A 235 1.63 20.20 -6.91
N SER A 236 1.54 20.04 -8.23
CA SER A 236 2.15 18.91 -8.93
C SER A 236 3.69 18.95 -8.87
N PRO A 237 4.34 17.82 -8.59
CA PRO A 237 5.80 17.69 -8.71
C PRO A 237 6.29 17.61 -10.17
N MET A 238 5.36 17.40 -11.09
CA MET A 238 5.59 17.46 -12.53
C MET A 238 4.67 18.52 -13.16
N VAL A 239 5.18 19.30 -14.11
CA VAL A 239 4.39 20.27 -14.87
C VAL A 239 4.84 20.23 -16.33
N ASP A 240 3.91 20.01 -17.25
CA ASP A 240 4.19 19.90 -18.70
C ASP A 240 5.31 18.86 -19.01
N GLY A 241 5.31 17.74 -18.29
CA GLY A 241 6.29 16.66 -18.44
C GLY A 241 7.70 16.98 -17.90
N LYS A 242 7.84 18.04 -17.10
CA LYS A 242 9.11 18.43 -16.47
C LYS A 242 9.02 18.39 -14.97
N VAL A 243 10.14 18.06 -14.34
CA VAL A 243 10.29 18.10 -12.88
C VAL A 243 10.10 19.53 -12.37
N ASN A 244 9.25 19.69 -11.35
CA ASN A 244 8.88 20.97 -10.75
C ASN A 244 9.03 20.91 -9.24
N LEU A 245 10.27 20.78 -8.75
CA LEU A 245 10.56 20.77 -7.31
C LEU A 245 11.08 22.12 -6.84
N VAL A 246 12.03 22.72 -7.56
CA VAL A 246 12.69 23.99 -7.19
C VAL A 246 11.72 25.18 -7.16
N ASP A 247 10.87 25.29 -8.15
CA ASP A 247 9.90 26.38 -8.27
C ASP A 247 8.58 26.09 -7.54
N ASN A 248 8.53 25.02 -6.74
CA ASN A 248 7.34 24.57 -6.02
C ASN A 248 7.32 25.15 -4.59
N ALA A 249 6.65 26.28 -4.43
CA ALA A 249 6.54 26.95 -3.10
C ALA A 249 5.83 26.07 -2.06
N ALA A 250 4.87 25.22 -2.48
CA ALA A 250 4.18 24.29 -1.58
C ALA A 250 5.12 23.19 -1.07
N LEU A 251 6.06 22.70 -1.89
CA LEU A 251 7.07 21.73 -1.46
C LEU A 251 7.96 22.29 -0.34
N LYS A 252 8.48 23.51 -0.55
CA LYS A 252 9.29 24.17 0.47
C LYS A 252 8.52 24.40 1.77
N ALA A 253 7.25 24.83 1.67
CA ALA A 253 6.37 24.98 2.83
C ALA A 253 6.14 23.66 3.55
N ALA A 254 5.85 22.57 2.81
CA ALA A 254 5.61 21.24 3.36
C ALA A 254 6.84 20.70 4.11
N ILE A 255 8.05 20.81 3.53
CA ILE A 255 9.30 20.38 4.20
C ILE A 255 9.54 21.19 5.48
N ASN A 256 9.26 22.49 5.48
CA ASN A 256 9.38 23.31 6.68
C ASN A 256 8.39 22.89 7.77
N VAL A 257 7.13 22.64 7.42
CA VAL A 257 6.11 22.11 8.35
C VAL A 257 6.58 20.79 8.95
N TYR A 258 7.01 19.84 8.12
CA TYR A 258 7.48 18.55 8.59
C TYR A 258 8.67 18.68 9.55
N LYS A 259 9.68 19.50 9.19
CA LYS A 259 10.81 19.80 10.05
C LYS A 259 10.38 20.37 11.41
N GLU A 260 9.46 21.32 11.41
CA GLU A 260 8.96 21.95 12.63
C GLU A 260 8.21 20.96 13.54
N LEU A 261 7.41 20.06 12.95
CA LEU A 261 6.71 18.99 13.70
C LEU A 261 7.70 18.07 14.44
N ILE A 262 8.80 17.69 13.79
CA ILE A 262 9.86 16.86 14.40
C ILE A 262 10.64 17.66 15.45
N GLU A 263 11.09 18.88 15.15
CA GLU A 263 11.88 19.71 16.08
C GLU A 263 11.10 20.05 17.36
N LYS A 264 9.78 20.24 17.26
CA LYS A 264 8.90 20.49 18.42
C LYS A 264 8.51 19.23 19.17
N GLY A 265 8.85 18.03 18.66
CA GLY A 265 8.41 16.75 19.23
C GLY A 265 6.91 16.54 19.13
N ILE A 266 6.25 17.21 18.21
CA ILE A 266 4.82 17.01 17.89
C ILE A 266 4.63 15.71 17.10
N MET A 267 5.62 15.36 16.27
CA MET A 267 5.61 14.13 15.48
C MET A 267 6.86 13.30 15.74
N VAL A 268 6.72 11.99 15.63
CA VAL A 268 7.81 11.01 15.69
C VAL A 268 7.77 10.11 14.47
N ASP A 269 8.93 9.83 13.88
CA ASP A 269 9.06 8.90 12.76
C ASP A 269 9.53 7.53 13.21
N TYR A 270 8.98 6.52 12.55
CA TYR A 270 9.43 5.14 12.63
C TYR A 270 9.75 4.66 11.21
N THR A 271 10.94 4.12 11.01
CA THR A 271 11.36 3.53 9.71
C THR A 271 10.94 2.08 9.56
N ASP A 272 10.54 1.45 10.66
CA ASP A 272 10.06 0.07 10.73
C ASP A 272 8.54 0.09 10.85
N TRP A 273 7.86 -0.64 9.96
CA TRP A 273 6.40 -0.66 9.87
C TRP A 273 5.73 -1.17 11.14
N ASP A 274 6.25 -2.25 11.72
CA ASP A 274 5.66 -2.83 12.94
C ASP A 274 5.76 -1.87 14.13
N GLN A 275 6.88 -1.12 14.23
CA GLN A 275 7.04 -0.10 15.25
C GLN A 275 6.12 1.10 15.03
N TYR A 276 5.90 1.48 13.77
CA TYR A 276 4.95 2.53 13.42
C TYR A 276 3.53 2.16 13.85
N ILE A 277 3.04 0.97 13.49
CA ILE A 277 1.72 0.48 13.91
C ILE A 277 1.66 0.33 15.44
N ALA A 278 2.68 -0.23 16.07
CA ALA A 278 2.75 -0.38 17.53
C ALA A 278 2.70 0.98 18.25
N SER A 279 3.20 2.06 17.64
CA SER A 279 3.16 3.39 18.28
C SER A 279 1.72 3.89 18.50
N MET A 280 0.80 3.55 17.62
CA MET A 280 -0.63 3.84 17.74
C MET A 280 -1.30 2.87 18.71
N ASN A 281 -1.08 1.58 18.53
CA ASN A 281 -1.75 0.51 19.26
C ASN A 281 -1.31 0.43 20.73
N ASP A 282 -0.08 0.85 21.05
CA ASP A 282 0.41 0.99 22.43
C ASP A 282 0.10 2.35 23.08
N GLY A 283 -0.54 3.28 22.34
CA GLY A 283 -0.82 4.64 22.82
C GLY A 283 0.44 5.50 23.02
N LYS A 284 1.50 5.23 22.24
CA LYS A 284 2.76 6.01 22.25
C LYS A 284 2.70 7.26 21.39
N ALA A 285 1.64 7.41 20.58
CA ALA A 285 1.27 8.61 19.85
C ALA A 285 -0.23 8.87 19.99
N ALA A 286 -0.65 10.13 19.91
CA ALA A 286 -2.04 10.52 20.04
C ALA A 286 -2.81 10.49 18.70
N GLY A 287 -2.15 10.27 17.58
CA GLY A 287 -2.79 10.24 16.27
C GLY A 287 -1.83 9.96 15.13
N VAL A 288 -2.39 9.95 13.93
CA VAL A 288 -1.71 9.69 12.67
C VAL A 288 -2.42 10.44 11.55
N ILE A 289 -1.66 10.90 10.55
CA ILE A 289 -2.18 11.34 9.25
C ILE A 289 -1.70 10.30 8.24
N GLN A 290 -2.66 9.68 7.53
CA GLN A 290 -2.37 8.58 6.59
C GLN A 290 -3.58 8.31 5.70
N GLY A 291 -3.42 7.52 4.65
CA GLY A 291 -4.53 6.98 3.89
C GLY A 291 -5.53 6.21 4.78
N CYS A 292 -6.79 6.23 4.43
CA CYS A 292 -7.86 5.63 5.24
C CYS A 292 -7.70 4.12 5.49
N TRP A 293 -6.88 3.44 4.71
CA TRP A 293 -6.51 2.03 4.89
C TRP A 293 -5.80 1.76 6.24
N ILE A 294 -5.23 2.80 6.90
CA ILE A 294 -4.62 2.65 8.22
C ILE A 294 -5.64 2.29 9.31
N MET A 295 -6.94 2.48 9.05
CA MET A 295 -8.00 2.22 10.01
C MET A 295 -8.01 0.77 10.50
N SER A 296 -7.75 -0.21 9.64
CA SER A 296 -7.67 -1.62 10.00
C SER A 296 -6.57 -1.88 11.03
N SER A 297 -5.40 -1.28 10.83
CA SER A 297 -4.28 -1.39 11.76
C SER A 297 -4.56 -0.71 13.10
N ILE A 298 -5.27 0.42 13.12
CA ILE A 298 -5.72 1.09 14.35
C ILE A 298 -6.75 0.23 15.09
N GLN A 299 -7.70 -0.36 14.37
CA GLN A 299 -8.79 -1.18 14.91
C GLN A 299 -8.29 -2.50 15.51
N ALA A 300 -7.08 -2.97 15.16
CA ALA A 300 -6.46 -4.13 15.79
C ALA A 300 -6.25 -3.96 17.31
N ALA A 301 -6.18 -2.72 17.81
CA ALA A 301 -6.15 -2.41 19.25
C ALA A 301 -7.58 -2.33 19.83
N GLU A 302 -8.25 -3.46 20.01
CA GLU A 302 -9.67 -3.55 20.45
C GLU A 302 -9.93 -2.81 21.77
N ASP A 303 -8.96 -2.73 22.68
CA ASP A 303 -9.06 -2.00 23.95
C ASP A 303 -9.10 -0.48 23.79
N GLN A 304 -8.85 0.03 22.60
CA GLN A 304 -8.95 1.44 22.23
C GLN A 304 -10.30 1.77 21.58
N SER A 305 -11.22 0.83 21.47
CA SER A 305 -12.57 1.07 20.94
C SER A 305 -13.27 2.24 21.65
N GLY A 306 -13.87 3.12 20.87
CA GLY A 306 -14.53 4.33 21.35
C GLY A 306 -13.60 5.49 21.71
N LYS A 307 -12.29 5.34 21.53
CA LYS A 307 -11.27 6.35 21.90
C LYS A 307 -10.63 7.05 20.68
N TRP A 308 -11.07 6.73 19.48
CA TRP A 308 -10.56 7.34 18.26
C TRP A 308 -11.65 8.18 17.57
N ALA A 309 -11.20 9.15 16.81
CA ALA A 309 -12.06 9.91 15.89
C ALA A 309 -11.25 10.27 14.63
N ILE A 310 -11.98 10.53 13.54
CA ILE A 310 -11.39 10.92 12.26
C ILE A 310 -11.81 12.34 11.93
N VAL A 311 -10.84 13.13 11.47
CA VAL A 311 -11.03 14.46 10.89
C VAL A 311 -10.15 14.58 9.62
N ASN A 312 -10.36 15.66 8.85
CA ASN A 312 -9.50 15.96 7.72
C ASN A 312 -8.11 16.45 8.17
N MET A 313 -7.11 16.33 7.27
CA MET A 313 -5.75 16.81 7.56
C MET A 313 -5.66 18.34 7.59
N PRO A 314 -4.64 18.93 8.25
CA PRO A 314 -4.39 20.36 8.17
C PRO A 314 -3.93 20.79 6.78
N LYS A 315 -4.28 22.00 6.34
CA LYS A 315 -3.82 22.57 5.06
C LYS A 315 -2.60 23.47 5.26
N LEU A 316 -1.78 23.64 4.21
CA LEU A 316 -0.64 24.55 4.20
C LEU A 316 -1.10 26.00 4.39
N ASP A 317 -0.41 26.71 5.29
CA ASP A 317 -0.59 28.14 5.49
C ASP A 317 -0.11 28.93 4.27
N ASP A 318 -0.78 30.02 3.94
CA ASP A 318 -0.39 30.98 2.90
C ASP A 318 -0.17 30.42 1.49
N ILE A 319 -0.54 29.16 1.25
CA ILE A 319 -0.51 28.55 -0.09
C ILE A 319 -1.91 28.68 -0.73
N SER A 320 -1.98 29.43 -1.82
CA SER A 320 -3.24 29.66 -2.53
C SER A 320 -3.78 28.36 -3.10
N GLY A 321 -5.04 28.04 -2.81
CA GLY A 321 -5.70 26.83 -3.28
C GLY A 321 -5.48 25.62 -2.39
N ALA A 322 -4.69 25.71 -1.33
CA ALA A 322 -4.50 24.62 -0.39
C ALA A 322 -5.81 24.22 0.29
N THR A 323 -6.06 22.92 0.35
CA THR A 323 -7.23 22.30 0.94
C THR A 323 -6.85 21.42 2.13
N ASN A 324 -7.83 20.91 2.85
CA ASN A 324 -7.65 19.95 3.94
C ASN A 324 -7.77 18.50 3.47
N TYR A 325 -7.57 18.24 2.18
CA TYR A 325 -7.85 16.95 1.56
C TYR A 325 -6.70 16.50 0.66
N ALA A 326 -6.29 15.25 0.85
CA ALA A 326 -5.27 14.60 0.05
C ALA A 326 -5.64 13.11 -0.16
N ASN A 327 -4.83 12.43 -0.94
CA ASN A 327 -4.87 10.99 -1.11
C ASN A 327 -3.48 10.40 -0.77
N CYS A 328 -3.44 9.31 -0.05
CA CYS A 328 -2.23 8.57 0.25
C CYS A 328 -2.40 7.12 -0.15
N GLY A 329 -1.69 6.71 -1.19
CA GLY A 329 -1.77 5.36 -1.72
C GLY A 329 -3.02 5.13 -2.56
N GLY A 330 -3.47 3.92 -2.53
CA GLY A 330 -4.39 3.27 -3.43
C GLY A 330 -3.62 2.24 -4.25
N ALA A 331 -4.31 1.19 -4.67
CA ALA A 331 -3.70 0.08 -5.39
C ALA A 331 -4.64 -0.49 -6.44
N SER A 332 -4.06 -1.23 -7.38
CA SER A 332 -4.80 -1.92 -8.44
C SER A 332 -4.28 -3.34 -8.61
N TRP A 333 -5.17 -4.29 -8.86
CA TRP A 333 -4.84 -5.68 -9.13
C TRP A 333 -4.44 -5.87 -10.58
N ALA A 334 -3.25 -6.40 -10.83
CA ALA A 334 -2.75 -6.73 -12.15
C ALA A 334 -2.72 -8.25 -12.37
N VAL A 335 -2.89 -8.67 -13.63
CA VAL A 335 -2.67 -10.04 -14.06
C VAL A 335 -1.30 -10.12 -14.74
N SER A 336 -0.48 -11.05 -14.27
CA SER A 336 0.87 -11.25 -14.81
C SER A 336 0.84 -11.89 -16.20
N SER A 337 1.80 -11.54 -17.03
CA SER A 337 2.03 -12.23 -18.31
C SER A 337 2.41 -13.71 -18.15
N ASN A 338 2.82 -14.13 -16.94
CA ASN A 338 3.08 -15.54 -16.62
C ASN A 338 1.80 -16.32 -16.27
N CYS A 339 0.67 -15.66 -16.05
CA CYS A 339 -0.59 -16.33 -15.74
C CYS A 339 -0.96 -17.33 -16.84
N LYS A 340 -1.09 -18.59 -16.46
CA LYS A 340 -1.41 -19.67 -17.42
C LYS A 340 -2.89 -19.80 -17.70
N ASN A 341 -3.73 -19.31 -16.79
CA ASN A 341 -5.19 -19.33 -16.91
C ASN A 341 -5.74 -17.91 -16.78
N THR A 342 -5.46 -17.08 -17.79
CA THR A 342 -5.88 -15.67 -17.80
C THR A 342 -7.41 -15.53 -17.82
N GLU A 343 -8.14 -16.46 -18.44
CA GLU A 343 -9.62 -16.44 -18.44
C GLU A 343 -10.16 -16.61 -17.01
N LEU A 344 -9.59 -17.52 -16.23
CA LEU A 344 -9.95 -17.69 -14.81
C LEU A 344 -9.63 -16.44 -13.98
N ALA A 345 -8.44 -15.84 -14.19
CA ALA A 345 -8.04 -14.63 -13.48
C ALA A 345 -8.97 -13.45 -13.81
N PHE A 346 -9.36 -13.30 -15.09
CA PHE A 346 -10.30 -12.26 -15.53
C PHE A 346 -11.69 -12.47 -14.94
N ASP A 347 -12.22 -13.69 -14.98
CA ASP A 347 -13.52 -14.02 -14.42
C ASP A 347 -13.55 -13.81 -12.90
N PHE A 348 -12.49 -14.23 -12.20
CA PHE A 348 -12.34 -14.00 -10.76
C PHE A 348 -12.34 -12.50 -10.44
N LEU A 349 -11.48 -11.69 -11.08
CA LEU A 349 -11.40 -10.26 -10.83
C LEU A 349 -12.69 -9.51 -11.22
N ASN A 350 -13.33 -9.91 -12.34
CA ASN A 350 -14.58 -9.33 -12.77
C ASN A 350 -15.73 -9.64 -11.81
N THR A 351 -15.81 -10.88 -11.32
CA THR A 351 -16.88 -11.32 -10.39
C THR A 351 -16.70 -10.70 -9.00
N THR A 352 -15.47 -10.36 -8.61
CA THR A 352 -15.14 -9.87 -7.27
C THR A 352 -14.91 -8.36 -7.26
N PHE A 353 -13.70 -7.91 -7.49
CA PHE A 353 -13.33 -6.49 -7.40
C PHE A 353 -13.98 -5.61 -8.48
N GLY A 354 -14.28 -6.18 -9.64
CA GLY A 354 -14.92 -5.47 -10.76
C GLY A 354 -16.45 -5.56 -10.78
N GLY A 355 -17.08 -6.33 -9.88
CA GLY A 355 -18.53 -6.60 -10.00
C GLY A 355 -19.30 -6.82 -8.70
N SER A 356 -18.62 -6.94 -7.54
CA SER A 356 -19.29 -7.33 -6.29
C SER A 356 -19.42 -6.16 -5.31
N VAL A 357 -20.60 -5.56 -5.22
CA VAL A 357 -20.94 -4.62 -4.12
C VAL A 357 -20.81 -5.32 -2.77
N ALA A 358 -21.26 -6.58 -2.67
CA ALA A 358 -21.21 -7.34 -1.42
C ALA A 358 -19.77 -7.58 -0.91
N LEU A 359 -18.76 -7.63 -1.81
CA LEU A 359 -17.36 -7.68 -1.39
C LEU A 359 -16.99 -6.38 -0.66
N TYR A 360 -17.28 -5.25 -1.25
CA TYR A 360 -16.92 -3.94 -0.67
C TYR A 360 -17.74 -3.60 0.58
N ASP A 361 -18.98 -4.11 0.69
CA ASP A 361 -19.78 -4.00 1.92
C ASP A 361 -19.11 -4.71 3.10
N ASP A 362 -18.41 -5.83 2.85
CA ASP A 362 -17.61 -6.52 3.87
C ASP A 362 -16.27 -5.81 4.11
N LEU A 363 -15.58 -5.41 3.04
CA LEU A 363 -14.25 -4.81 3.14
C LEU A 363 -14.24 -3.45 3.83
N LEU A 364 -15.30 -2.66 3.68
CA LEU A 364 -15.35 -1.31 4.25
C LEU A 364 -15.24 -1.32 5.78
N PRO A 365 -16.10 -2.04 6.52
CA PRO A 365 -16.02 -2.05 8.00
C PRO A 365 -14.85 -2.86 8.55
N ASN A 366 -14.39 -3.90 7.84
CA ASN A 366 -13.40 -4.85 8.35
C ASN A 366 -11.96 -4.52 7.93
N ALA A 367 -11.78 -3.87 6.78
CA ALA A 367 -10.47 -3.49 6.25
C ALA A 367 -10.32 -1.98 6.00
N GLY A 368 -11.39 -1.19 6.06
CA GLY A 368 -11.35 0.24 5.75
C GLY A 368 -11.14 0.53 4.26
N ALA A 369 -11.41 -0.44 3.38
CA ALA A 369 -11.21 -0.28 1.95
C ALA A 369 -12.33 0.55 1.33
N ILE A 370 -12.03 1.78 0.95
CA ILE A 370 -12.94 2.62 0.18
C ILE A 370 -12.94 2.16 -1.28
N ALA A 371 -14.07 1.72 -1.75
CA ALA A 371 -14.20 1.15 -3.07
C ALA A 371 -13.81 2.12 -4.19
N SER A 372 -13.01 1.66 -5.15
CA SER A 372 -12.85 2.31 -6.45
C SER A 372 -13.99 1.95 -7.42
N TYR A 373 -14.68 0.85 -7.15
CA TYR A 373 -15.85 0.38 -7.89
C TYR A 373 -17.08 1.24 -7.54
N LEU A 374 -17.49 2.11 -8.46
CA LEU A 374 -18.53 3.13 -8.23
C LEU A 374 -19.86 2.60 -7.73
N PRO A 375 -20.38 1.43 -8.20
CA PRO A 375 -21.65 0.90 -7.66
C PRO A 375 -21.60 0.56 -6.16
N ALA A 376 -20.44 0.31 -5.60
CA ALA A 376 -20.31 0.05 -4.16
C ALA A 376 -20.43 1.34 -3.33
N ALA A 377 -20.11 2.49 -3.89
CA ALA A 377 -20.21 3.78 -3.18
C ALA A 377 -21.65 4.17 -2.81
N ASP A 378 -22.65 3.60 -3.48
CA ASP A 378 -24.09 3.82 -3.19
C ASP A 378 -24.62 2.90 -2.07
N SER A 379 -23.79 2.04 -1.49
CA SER A 379 -24.22 1.10 -0.45
C SER A 379 -24.56 1.80 0.86
N ASP A 380 -25.55 1.28 1.56
CA ASP A 380 -25.99 1.78 2.87
C ASP A 380 -24.89 1.67 3.95
N VAL A 381 -23.91 0.79 3.78
CA VAL A 381 -22.80 0.58 4.72
C VAL A 381 -21.96 1.85 4.93
N TYR A 382 -21.90 2.72 3.92
CA TYR A 382 -21.21 4.01 4.04
C TYR A 382 -21.90 4.99 5.00
N ASN A 383 -23.18 4.76 5.36
CA ASN A 383 -23.92 5.58 6.32
C ASN A 383 -23.87 5.01 7.74
N GLU A 384 -23.25 3.84 7.94
CA GLU A 384 -23.15 3.23 9.26
C GLU A 384 -22.17 3.99 10.16
N THR A 385 -22.47 3.95 11.46
CA THR A 385 -21.59 4.52 12.47
C THR A 385 -20.65 3.47 13.04
N SER A 386 -19.40 3.85 13.28
CA SER A 386 -18.41 2.96 13.87
C SER A 386 -18.32 3.13 15.39
N GLU A 387 -18.58 2.07 16.14
CA GLU A 387 -18.40 2.07 17.60
C GLU A 387 -16.92 2.33 17.98
N PHE A 388 -15.97 1.81 17.19
CA PHE A 388 -14.56 2.02 17.42
C PHE A 388 -14.16 3.49 17.36
N TYR A 389 -14.81 4.27 16.50
CA TYR A 389 -14.63 5.71 16.34
C TYR A 389 -15.72 6.51 17.09
N GLY A 390 -16.14 6.04 18.25
CA GLY A 390 -17.03 6.78 19.14
C GLY A 390 -18.44 7.04 18.59
N GLY A 391 -18.90 6.26 17.63
CA GLY A 391 -20.20 6.44 16.97
C GLY A 391 -20.20 7.41 15.78
N GLN A 392 -19.02 7.80 15.30
CA GLN A 392 -18.85 8.63 14.09
C GLN A 392 -19.21 7.85 12.83
N ALA A 393 -19.85 8.48 11.85
CA ALA A 393 -20.08 7.92 10.51
C ALA A 393 -18.82 8.11 9.63
N VAL A 394 -17.72 7.46 10.03
CA VAL A 394 -16.38 7.71 9.47
C VAL A 394 -16.30 7.46 7.98
N TYR A 395 -16.99 6.45 7.46
CA TYR A 395 -16.91 6.11 6.04
C TYR A 395 -17.55 7.18 5.17
N LYS A 396 -18.65 7.78 5.64
CA LYS A 396 -19.29 8.92 4.98
C LYS A 396 -18.34 10.13 4.93
N ASP A 397 -17.66 10.41 6.05
CA ASP A 397 -16.71 11.52 6.11
C ASP A 397 -15.53 11.28 5.16
N ILE A 398 -15.00 10.04 5.10
CA ILE A 398 -13.89 9.69 4.21
C ILE A 398 -14.27 9.81 2.73
N VAL A 399 -15.47 9.36 2.34
CA VAL A 399 -15.97 9.55 0.96
C VAL A 399 -16.11 11.03 0.62
N GLU A 400 -16.57 11.84 1.57
CA GLU A 400 -16.64 13.30 1.40
C GLU A 400 -15.22 13.90 1.21
N PHE A 401 -14.23 13.42 1.98
CA PHE A 401 -12.83 13.85 1.83
C PHE A 401 -12.27 13.45 0.46
N ALA A 402 -12.46 12.21 0.05
CA ALA A 402 -12.04 11.71 -1.27
C ALA A 402 -12.58 12.56 -2.43
N GLY A 403 -13.84 12.99 -2.33
CA GLY A 403 -14.49 13.84 -3.34
C GLY A 403 -13.94 15.27 -3.42
N LYS A 404 -13.11 15.69 -2.46
CA LYS A 404 -12.54 17.06 -2.39
C LYS A 404 -11.03 17.09 -2.65
N VAL A 405 -10.39 15.95 -2.87
CA VAL A 405 -8.95 15.85 -3.14
C VAL A 405 -8.62 16.58 -4.44
N PRO A 406 -7.67 17.53 -4.44
CA PRO A 406 -7.22 18.16 -5.68
C PRO A 406 -6.51 17.14 -6.58
N GLY A 407 -6.77 17.21 -7.89
CA GLY A 407 -6.01 16.46 -8.87
C GLY A 407 -4.61 17.04 -9.01
N ILE A 408 -3.59 16.17 -9.01
CA ILE A 408 -2.22 16.53 -9.36
C ILE A 408 -1.68 15.56 -10.40
N ASP A 409 -0.68 16.01 -11.15
CA ASP A 409 0.06 15.16 -12.08
C ASP A 409 1.29 14.61 -11.38
N TYR A 410 1.28 13.32 -11.10
CA TYR A 410 2.44 12.61 -10.54
C TYR A 410 3.49 12.30 -11.61
N GLY A 411 3.09 12.17 -12.87
CA GLY A 411 3.95 11.77 -13.99
C GLY A 411 4.45 10.32 -13.86
N ALA A 412 5.13 9.87 -14.91
CA ALA A 412 5.70 8.52 -14.96
C ALA A 412 6.89 8.30 -14.00
N TYR A 413 7.42 9.36 -13.40
CA TYR A 413 8.64 9.33 -12.56
C TYR A 413 8.35 9.60 -11.09
N TYR A 414 7.11 9.36 -10.66
CA TYR A 414 6.70 9.67 -9.30
C TYR A 414 7.50 8.92 -8.23
N SER A 415 7.84 7.65 -8.45
CA SER A 415 8.67 6.87 -7.52
C SER A 415 10.10 7.44 -7.39
N ASP A 416 10.67 7.95 -8.49
CA ASP A 416 11.99 8.61 -8.47
C ASP A 416 11.93 9.91 -7.69
N ILE A 417 10.86 10.69 -7.88
CA ILE A 417 10.60 11.92 -7.12
C ILE A 417 10.45 11.60 -5.64
N ARG A 418 9.67 10.58 -5.26
CA ARG A 418 9.54 10.18 -3.86
C ARG A 418 10.87 9.79 -3.24
N SER A 419 11.68 9.02 -3.94
CA SER A 419 13.01 8.60 -3.48
C SER A 419 13.93 9.81 -3.25
N ALA A 420 14.03 10.70 -4.25
CA ALA A 420 14.85 11.90 -4.15
C ALA A 420 14.37 12.85 -3.02
N LEU A 421 13.06 12.99 -2.84
CA LEU A 421 12.49 13.77 -1.74
C LEU A 421 12.74 13.12 -0.37
N THR A 422 12.74 11.80 -0.27
CA THR A 422 13.07 11.09 0.97
C THR A 422 14.48 11.42 1.43
N ASP A 423 15.45 11.40 0.51
CA ASP A 423 16.83 11.75 0.79
C ASP A 423 16.98 13.24 1.18
N ALA A 424 16.36 14.15 0.42
CA ALA A 424 16.37 15.57 0.69
C ALA A 424 15.76 15.90 2.06
N ILE A 425 14.59 15.36 2.39
CA ILE A 425 13.90 15.55 3.68
C ILE A 425 14.77 15.02 4.82
N THR A 426 15.36 13.84 4.65
CA THR A 426 16.27 13.25 5.64
C THR A 426 17.46 14.16 5.89
N ASN A 427 18.09 14.68 4.85
CA ASN A 427 19.22 15.61 4.98
C ASN A 427 18.83 16.90 5.69
N VAL A 428 17.69 17.48 5.36
CA VAL A 428 17.19 18.70 5.99
C VAL A 428 16.89 18.48 7.48
N VAL A 429 16.19 17.40 7.82
CA VAL A 429 15.66 17.17 9.17
C VAL A 429 16.73 16.56 10.09
N GLN A 430 17.48 15.58 9.63
CA GLN A 430 18.46 14.86 10.46
C GLN A 430 19.85 15.50 10.43
N ASN A 431 20.26 16.07 9.29
CA ASN A 431 21.60 16.60 9.09
C ASN A 431 21.65 18.13 9.13
N GLY A 432 20.49 18.81 9.17
CA GLY A 432 20.41 20.28 9.20
C GLY A 432 20.84 20.94 7.89
N ALA A 433 20.72 20.23 6.77
CA ALA A 433 21.06 20.77 5.44
C ALA A 433 20.12 21.91 5.02
N ASP A 434 20.57 22.73 4.08
CA ASP A 434 19.77 23.82 3.52
C ASP A 434 18.63 23.27 2.65
N ILE A 435 17.40 23.73 2.87
CA ILE A 435 16.22 23.23 2.17
C ILE A 435 16.30 23.52 0.66
N ASP A 436 16.76 24.70 0.26
CA ASP A 436 16.81 25.08 -1.15
C ASP A 436 17.88 24.27 -1.89
N GLU A 437 19.01 23.99 -1.24
CA GLU A 437 20.08 23.14 -1.78
C GLU A 437 19.59 21.70 -1.95
N GLU A 438 18.89 21.14 -0.95
CA GLU A 438 18.40 19.76 -1.02
C GLU A 438 17.25 19.57 -2.02
N ILE A 439 16.36 20.57 -2.18
CA ILE A 439 15.33 20.54 -3.23
C ILE A 439 15.99 20.60 -4.63
N GLN A 440 17.05 21.39 -4.80
CA GLN A 440 17.79 21.43 -6.07
C GLN A 440 18.46 20.08 -6.35
N ASN A 441 19.12 19.48 -5.35
CA ASN A 441 19.75 18.15 -5.48
C ASN A 441 18.71 17.07 -5.86
N ALA A 442 17.51 17.12 -5.26
CA ALA A 442 16.44 16.21 -5.58
C ALA A 442 15.97 16.40 -7.04
N GLN A 443 15.78 17.63 -7.50
CA GLN A 443 15.41 17.92 -8.88
C GLN A 443 16.49 17.43 -9.85
N ASP A 444 17.75 17.75 -9.62
CA ASP A 444 18.86 17.34 -10.49
C ASP A 444 18.97 15.81 -10.57
N THR A 445 18.72 15.11 -9.46
CA THR A 445 18.72 13.62 -9.41
C THR A 445 17.60 13.04 -10.28
N VAL A 446 16.38 13.56 -10.15
CA VAL A 446 15.24 13.08 -10.94
C VAL A 446 15.43 13.40 -12.44
N GLU A 447 15.88 14.62 -12.76
CA GLU A 447 16.17 15.02 -14.15
C GLU A 447 17.26 14.15 -14.79
N PHE A 448 18.27 13.73 -14.02
CA PHE A 448 19.30 12.79 -14.46
C PHE A 448 18.68 11.44 -14.78
N ASN A 449 17.87 10.86 -13.87
CA ASN A 449 17.25 9.57 -14.05
C ASN A 449 16.29 9.53 -15.27
N ILE A 450 15.61 10.64 -15.55
CA ILE A 450 14.72 10.78 -16.72
C ILE A 450 15.51 10.82 -18.04
N SER A 451 16.77 11.27 -18.01
CA SER A 451 17.59 11.46 -19.21
C SER A 451 18.32 10.20 -19.68
N GLU A 452 18.39 9.16 -18.86
CA GLU A 452 19.00 7.87 -19.17
C GLU A 452 17.98 6.88 -19.78
#